data_3a214e529154592ecdc2d22070d5bdb6
#
_entry.id   3a214e529154592ecdc2d22070d5bdb6
#
_cell.length_a   1.000
_cell.length_b   1.000
_cell.length_c   1.000
_cell.angle_alpha   90.00
_cell.angle_beta   90.00
_cell.angle_gamma   90.00
#
_symmetry.space_group_name_H-M   'P 1'
#
loop_
_entity.id
_entity.type
_entity.pdbx_description
1 polymer ?
#
loop_
_entity_poly.entity_id
_entity_poly.type
_entity_poly.pdbx_seq_one_letter_code
_entity_poly.pdbx_strand_id
1 'polypeptide(L)'
;LLEIKLLHSVPLNSKIVMVRGTSVQSETNIEFEHYNLAPQKIMNDLLNRAKLVISRSGYSSIMDYKTLGTPAILIPTPGQTEQEYLAKYLNDNPQFKMVNQKDISPEMFNWLSISNSGKQKGPIKLNEGALINSLNNVGLTIPT
;
A
#
# COMPACT_ATOMS: atom_id res chain seq x y z
N LEU A 1 5.19 10.33 -12.76
CA LEU A 1 6.20 10.78 -11.79
C LEU A 1 6.36 9.82 -10.61
N LEU A 2 5.27 9.36 -9.95
CA LEU A 2 5.33 8.39 -8.85
C LEU A 2 5.82 7.02 -9.34
N GLU A 3 5.26 6.51 -10.43
CA GLU A 3 5.65 5.24 -11.05
C GLU A 3 7.15 5.18 -11.33
N ILE A 4 7.69 6.21 -11.95
CA ILE A 4 9.12 6.29 -12.32
C ILE A 4 10.01 6.24 -11.08
N LYS A 5 9.65 7.00 -10.03
CA LYS A 5 10.39 6.96 -8.76
C LYS A 5 10.37 5.58 -8.13
N LEU A 6 9.19 4.93 -8.10
CA LEU A 6 9.06 3.59 -7.54
C LEU A 6 9.89 2.58 -8.32
N LEU A 7 9.81 2.60 -9.64
CA LEU A 7 10.55 1.67 -10.50
C LEU A 7 12.07 1.77 -10.32
N HIS A 8 12.59 2.98 -10.19
CA HIS A 8 14.03 3.18 -9.93
C HIS A 8 14.45 2.79 -8.50
N SER A 9 13.49 2.64 -7.59
CA SER A 9 13.77 2.32 -6.19
C SER A 9 13.67 0.82 -5.88
N VAL A 10 12.96 0.04 -6.73
CA VAL A 10 12.75 -1.39 -6.48
C VAL A 10 14.07 -2.15 -6.57
N PRO A 11 14.35 -3.09 -5.63
CA PRO A 11 15.54 -3.91 -5.66
C PRO A 11 15.66 -4.70 -6.96
N LEU A 12 16.89 -4.83 -7.48
CA LEU A 12 17.19 -5.64 -8.66
C LEU A 12 16.69 -7.09 -8.45
N ASN A 13 16.21 -7.71 -9.52
CA ASN A 13 15.64 -9.07 -9.53
C ASN A 13 14.28 -9.21 -8.81
N SER A 14 13.59 -8.11 -8.47
CA SER A 14 12.23 -8.18 -7.97
C SER A 14 11.25 -8.43 -9.10
N LYS A 15 10.31 -9.36 -8.90
CA LYS A 15 9.15 -9.48 -9.79
C LYS A 15 8.14 -8.40 -9.44
N ILE A 16 7.86 -7.52 -10.39
CA ILE A 16 6.96 -6.38 -10.23
C ILE A 16 5.67 -6.66 -10.99
N VAL A 17 4.54 -6.34 -10.37
CA VAL A 17 3.24 -6.20 -11.02
C VAL A 17 2.69 -4.82 -10.69
N MET A 18 2.27 -4.08 -11.70
CA MET A 18 1.72 -2.74 -11.53
C MET A 18 0.22 -2.71 -11.84
N VAL A 19 -0.55 -2.10 -10.95
CA VAL A 19 -1.97 -1.80 -11.18
C VAL A 19 -2.17 -0.29 -11.05
N ARG A 20 -2.56 0.35 -12.16
CA ARG A 20 -2.67 1.83 -12.22
C ARG A 20 -3.96 2.38 -11.65
N GLY A 21 -5.04 1.62 -11.70
CA GLY A 21 -6.36 2.08 -11.26
C GLY A 21 -6.99 3.13 -12.20
N THR A 22 -6.61 3.12 -13.48
CA THR A 22 -7.14 4.05 -14.49
C THR A 22 -7.52 3.32 -15.76
N SER A 23 -8.59 3.79 -16.42
CA SER A 23 -9.01 3.30 -17.74
C SER A 23 -8.19 3.92 -18.90
N VAL A 24 -7.39 4.94 -18.62
CA VAL A 24 -6.58 5.60 -19.65
C VAL A 24 -5.41 4.71 -20.02
N GLN A 25 -5.31 4.35 -21.30
CA GLN A 25 -4.15 3.65 -21.84
C GLN A 25 -2.98 4.63 -21.88
N SER A 26 -1.87 4.29 -21.25
CA SER A 26 -0.62 5.01 -21.44
C SER A 26 0.32 4.17 -22.30
N GLU A 27 0.91 4.80 -23.30
CA GLU A 27 1.86 4.19 -24.26
C GLU A 27 3.25 3.96 -23.63
N THR A 28 3.35 3.65 -22.35
CA THR A 28 4.64 3.33 -21.76
C THR A 28 5.03 1.90 -22.08
N ASN A 29 6.14 1.71 -22.76
CA ASN A 29 6.80 0.41 -22.90
C ASN A 29 7.27 -0.06 -21.54
N ILE A 30 6.45 -0.92 -20.89
CA ILE A 30 6.75 -1.51 -19.60
C ILE A 30 7.06 -2.98 -19.82
N GLU A 31 8.26 -3.41 -19.47
CA GLU A 31 8.74 -4.78 -19.64
C GLU A 31 8.23 -5.77 -18.58
N PHE A 32 7.31 -5.36 -17.70
CA PHE A 32 6.77 -6.23 -16.64
C PHE A 32 5.23 -6.27 -16.68
N GLU A 33 4.67 -7.23 -15.97
CA GLU A 33 3.21 -7.44 -15.88
C GLU A 33 2.52 -6.18 -15.33
N HIS A 34 1.57 -5.64 -16.07
CA HIS A 34 0.84 -4.46 -15.64
C HIS A 34 -0.62 -4.49 -16.07
N TYR A 35 -1.46 -3.80 -15.31
CA TYR A 35 -2.89 -3.62 -15.56
C TYR A 35 -3.26 -2.15 -15.43
N ASN A 36 -4.00 -1.60 -16.38
CA ASN A 36 -4.62 -0.29 -16.21
C ASN A 36 -5.76 -0.37 -15.18
N LEU A 37 -6.66 -1.33 -15.37
CA LEU A 37 -7.67 -1.75 -14.38
C LEU A 37 -7.55 -3.27 -14.21
N ALA A 38 -7.45 -3.73 -12.97
CA ALA A 38 -7.47 -5.16 -12.66
C ALA A 38 -8.88 -5.56 -12.22
N PRO A 39 -9.48 -6.58 -12.85
CA PRO A 39 -10.70 -7.19 -12.33
C PRO A 39 -10.52 -7.67 -10.89
N GLN A 40 -11.60 -7.69 -10.11
CA GLN A 40 -11.56 -8.06 -8.68
C GLN A 40 -10.86 -9.41 -8.44
N LYS A 41 -11.11 -10.40 -9.30
CA LYS A 41 -10.48 -11.71 -9.19
C LYS A 41 -8.95 -11.64 -9.35
N ILE A 42 -8.47 -10.86 -10.33
CA ILE A 42 -7.04 -10.66 -10.55
C ILE A 42 -6.42 -9.89 -9.40
N MET A 43 -7.08 -8.84 -8.92
CA MET A 43 -6.61 -8.07 -7.77
C MET A 43 -6.46 -8.96 -6.53
N ASN A 44 -7.45 -9.79 -6.23
CA ASN A 44 -7.40 -10.72 -5.10
C ASN A 44 -6.23 -11.72 -5.24
N ASP A 45 -6.02 -12.26 -6.42
CA ASP A 45 -4.90 -13.18 -6.67
C ASP A 45 -3.54 -12.48 -6.51
N LEU A 46 -3.40 -11.28 -7.05
CA LEU A 46 -2.18 -10.48 -6.90
C LEU A 46 -1.88 -10.18 -5.43
N LEU A 47 -2.86 -9.73 -4.66
CA LEU A 47 -2.70 -9.41 -3.25
C LEU A 47 -2.35 -10.64 -2.40
N ASN A 48 -2.94 -11.81 -2.70
CA ASN A 48 -2.62 -13.06 -2.01
C ASN A 48 -1.19 -13.54 -2.28
N ARG A 49 -0.66 -13.28 -3.48
CA ARG A 49 0.71 -13.69 -3.87
C ARG A 49 1.77 -12.65 -3.53
N ALA A 50 1.37 -11.41 -3.27
CA ALA A 50 2.29 -10.32 -3.01
C ALA A 50 3.08 -10.54 -1.72
N LYS A 51 4.39 -10.38 -1.77
CA LYS A 51 5.26 -10.30 -0.59
C LYS A 51 5.24 -8.93 0.04
N LEU A 52 4.97 -7.91 -0.77
CA LEU A 52 4.88 -6.51 -0.39
C LEU A 52 3.94 -5.81 -1.36
N VAL A 53 3.08 -4.96 -0.83
CA VAL A 53 2.28 -4.03 -1.60
C VAL A 53 2.82 -2.61 -1.39
N ILE A 54 2.84 -1.83 -2.46
CA ILE A 54 3.11 -0.39 -2.39
C ILE A 54 1.91 0.31 -2.98
N SER A 55 1.24 1.13 -2.19
CA SER A 55 0.02 1.78 -2.63
C SER A 55 -0.23 3.14 -1.97
N ARG A 56 -1.24 3.84 -2.47
CA ARG A 56 -1.87 4.93 -1.73
C ARG A 56 -2.56 4.39 -0.47
N SER A 57 -2.67 5.23 0.56
CA SER A 57 -3.25 4.86 1.85
C SER A 57 -4.78 5.06 1.90
N GLY A 58 -5.49 4.51 0.90
CA GLY A 58 -6.95 4.50 0.92
C GLY A 58 -7.50 3.47 1.90
N TYR A 59 -8.58 3.80 2.61
CA TYR A 59 -9.18 2.95 3.64
C TYR A 59 -9.50 1.53 3.16
N SER A 60 -10.21 1.40 2.04
CA SER A 60 -10.60 0.07 1.50
C SER A 60 -9.39 -0.81 1.20
N SER A 61 -8.36 -0.23 0.57
CA SER A 61 -7.13 -0.97 0.26
C SER A 61 -6.40 -1.42 1.53
N ILE A 62 -6.35 -0.58 2.55
CA ILE A 62 -5.77 -0.91 3.85
C ILE A 62 -6.51 -2.08 4.51
N MET A 63 -7.85 -2.09 4.43
CA MET A 63 -8.65 -3.19 4.97
C MET A 63 -8.38 -4.52 4.24
N ASP A 64 -8.19 -4.49 2.92
CA ASP A 64 -7.83 -5.67 2.15
C ASP A 64 -6.45 -6.20 2.57
N TYR A 65 -5.44 -5.34 2.68
CA TYR A 65 -4.08 -5.73 3.10
C TYR A 65 -4.08 -6.32 4.51
N LYS A 66 -4.83 -5.71 5.41
CA LYS A 66 -5.00 -6.19 6.78
C LYS A 66 -5.61 -7.58 6.81
N THR A 67 -6.71 -7.78 6.09
CA THR A 67 -7.43 -9.06 6.03
C THR A 67 -6.53 -10.18 5.50
N LEU A 68 -5.70 -9.88 4.50
CA LEU A 68 -4.78 -10.83 3.89
C LEU A 68 -3.45 -10.98 4.65
N GLY A 69 -3.18 -10.12 5.63
CA GLY A 69 -1.89 -10.10 6.32
C GLY A 69 -0.72 -9.68 5.43
N THR A 70 -0.99 -8.98 4.32
CA THR A 70 0.03 -8.58 3.35
C THR A 70 0.74 -7.32 3.83
N PRO A 71 2.08 -7.32 3.97
CA PRO A 71 2.83 -6.12 4.31
C PRO A 71 2.65 -5.02 3.27
N ALA A 72 2.50 -3.78 3.70
CA ALA A 72 2.33 -2.67 2.77
C ALA A 72 3.12 -1.41 3.14
N ILE A 73 3.72 -0.81 2.12
CA ILE A 73 4.26 0.54 2.18
C ILE A 73 3.17 1.50 1.68
N LEU A 74 2.75 2.38 2.56
CA LEU A 74 1.68 3.34 2.31
C LEU A 74 2.28 4.70 1.93
N ILE A 75 1.94 5.18 0.73
CA ILE A 75 2.39 6.47 0.22
C ILE A 75 1.17 7.38 0.08
N PRO A 76 0.85 8.20 1.10
CA PRO A 76 -0.31 9.07 1.03
C PRO A 76 -0.20 10.08 -0.13
N THR A 77 -1.34 10.42 -0.72
CA THR A 77 -1.40 11.50 -1.70
C THR A 77 -1.25 12.82 -0.96
N PRO A 78 -0.26 13.66 -1.33
CA PRO A 78 -0.08 14.97 -0.69
C PRO A 78 -1.35 15.81 -0.75
N GLY A 79 -1.76 16.37 0.39
CA GLY A 79 -2.97 17.18 0.51
C GLY A 79 -4.27 16.39 0.68
N GLN A 80 -4.24 15.07 0.66
CA GLN A 80 -5.39 14.24 1.01
C GLN A 80 -5.33 13.85 2.50
N THR A 81 -5.97 14.64 3.32
CA THR A 81 -5.89 14.57 4.80
C THR A 81 -6.24 13.19 5.35
N GLU A 82 -7.24 12.51 4.79
CA GLU A 82 -7.62 11.15 5.19
C GLU A 82 -6.47 10.17 4.95
N GLN A 83 -5.86 10.21 3.77
CA GLN A 83 -4.74 9.31 3.44
C GLN A 83 -3.51 9.58 4.31
N GLU A 84 -3.21 10.85 4.55
CA GLU A 84 -2.08 11.25 5.41
C GLU A 84 -2.31 10.78 6.84
N TYR A 85 -3.53 10.94 7.35
CA TYR A 85 -3.91 10.48 8.68
C TYR A 85 -3.80 8.95 8.81
N LEU A 86 -4.41 8.20 7.88
CA LEU A 86 -4.40 6.73 7.91
C LEU A 86 -2.97 6.17 7.85
N ALA A 87 -2.14 6.69 6.95
CA ALA A 87 -0.76 6.24 6.82
C ALA A 87 0.04 6.51 8.11
N LYS A 88 -0.13 7.69 8.70
CA LYS A 88 0.53 8.07 9.96
C LYS A 88 0.05 7.23 11.13
N TYR A 89 -1.26 7.00 11.25
CA TYR A 89 -1.87 6.19 12.30
C TYR A 89 -1.37 4.74 12.27
N LEU A 90 -1.14 4.19 11.07
CA LEU A 90 -0.74 2.80 10.89
C LEU A 90 0.78 2.60 10.88
N ASN A 91 1.57 3.67 10.90
CA ASN A 91 3.03 3.56 10.77
C ASN A 91 3.70 2.79 11.92
N ASP A 92 3.07 2.74 13.08
CA ASP A 92 3.56 1.97 14.24
C ASP A 92 3.10 0.49 14.20
N ASN A 93 2.26 0.13 13.24
CA ASN A 93 1.83 -1.24 13.05
C ASN A 93 2.90 -2.00 12.22
N PRO A 94 3.37 -3.17 12.67
CA PRO A 94 4.45 -3.91 11.99
C PRO A 94 4.09 -4.36 10.57
N GLN A 95 2.82 -4.37 10.19
CA GLN A 95 2.37 -4.70 8.83
C GLN A 95 2.49 -3.53 7.85
N PHE A 96 2.56 -2.30 8.37
CA PHE A 96 2.51 -1.09 7.55
C PHE A 96 3.73 -0.20 7.77
N LYS A 97 4.16 0.45 6.71
CA LYS A 97 5.19 1.48 6.73
C LYS A 97 4.72 2.69 5.94
N MET A 98 4.73 3.87 6.56
CA MET A 98 4.49 5.12 5.86
C MET A 98 5.78 5.63 5.22
N VAL A 99 5.68 6.05 3.95
CA VAL A 99 6.74 6.77 3.22
C VAL A 99 6.09 7.95 2.50
N ASN A 100 6.62 9.16 2.68
CA ASN A 100 6.11 10.29 1.91
C ASN A 100 6.56 10.18 0.45
N GLN A 101 5.76 10.72 -0.48
CA GLN A 101 6.07 10.66 -1.91
C GLN A 101 7.43 11.29 -2.28
N LYS A 102 7.88 12.27 -1.52
CA LYS A 102 9.21 12.90 -1.72
C LYS A 102 10.37 12.03 -1.25
N ASP A 103 10.13 11.13 -0.28
CA ASP A 103 11.14 10.33 0.42
C ASP A 103 11.28 8.91 -0.16
N ILE A 104 10.65 8.65 -1.31
CA ILE A 104 10.75 7.35 -2.00
C ILE A 104 12.21 7.12 -2.42
N SER A 105 12.79 6.04 -1.93
CA SER A 105 14.17 5.62 -2.20
C SER A 105 14.32 4.11 -2.00
N PRO A 106 15.43 3.49 -2.46
CA PRO A 106 15.67 2.06 -2.26
C PRO A 106 15.69 1.63 -0.79
N GLU A 107 16.08 2.52 0.12
CA GLU A 107 16.17 2.24 1.55
C GLU A 107 14.81 1.91 2.19
N MET A 108 13.70 2.35 1.58
CA MET A 108 12.36 2.03 2.10
C MET A 108 12.10 0.51 2.15
N PHE A 109 12.77 -0.27 1.29
CA PHE A 109 12.63 -1.73 1.25
C PHE A 109 13.36 -2.43 2.41
N ASN A 110 14.30 -1.80 3.08
CA ASN A 110 15.01 -2.36 4.23
C ASN A 110 14.05 -2.72 5.37
N TRP A 111 12.95 -1.97 5.48
CA TRP A 111 11.89 -2.26 6.45
C TRP A 111 11.31 -3.67 6.31
N LEU A 112 11.16 -4.18 5.08
CA LEU A 112 10.61 -5.51 4.84
C LEU A 112 11.48 -6.62 5.45
N SER A 113 12.80 -6.45 5.43
CA SER A 113 13.73 -7.40 6.06
C SER A 113 13.58 -7.44 7.57
N ILE A 114 13.30 -6.29 8.18
CA ILE A 114 13.09 -6.14 9.63
C ILE A 114 11.73 -6.72 10.03
N SER A 115 10.66 -6.42 9.29
CA SER A 115 9.30 -6.88 9.60
C SER A 115 9.13 -8.40 9.39
N ASN A 116 9.87 -8.99 8.45
CA ASN A 116 9.85 -10.44 8.21
C ASN A 116 10.62 -11.26 9.26
N SER A 117 11.49 -10.64 10.06
CA SER A 117 12.21 -11.33 11.14
C SER A 117 11.31 -11.70 12.34
N GLY A 118 10.14 -11.10 12.44
CA GLY A 118 9.11 -11.43 13.42
C GLY A 118 7.89 -12.05 12.75
N LYS A 119 7.98 -13.34 12.37
CA LYS A 119 6.88 -14.06 11.75
C LYS A 119 5.62 -14.00 12.61
N GLN A 120 4.69 -13.13 12.28
CA GLN A 120 3.27 -13.38 12.54
C GLN A 120 2.52 -13.40 11.21
N LYS A 121 2.47 -14.56 10.57
CA LYS A 121 1.43 -14.87 9.60
C LYS A 121 0.13 -15.07 10.37
N GLY A 122 -0.62 -14.02 10.54
CA GLY A 122 -1.95 -14.05 11.10
C GLY A 122 -2.59 -12.67 10.94
N PRO A 123 -3.91 -12.57 10.82
CA PRO A 123 -4.57 -11.29 10.72
C PRO A 123 -4.28 -10.48 11.99
N ILE A 124 -3.53 -9.40 11.84
CA ILE A 124 -3.33 -8.45 12.93
C ILE A 124 -4.70 -7.86 13.24
N LYS A 125 -5.18 -8.07 14.46
CA LYS A 125 -6.45 -7.51 14.91
C LYS A 125 -6.31 -5.99 15.09
N LEU A 126 -6.48 -5.24 13.99
CA LEU A 126 -6.83 -3.84 14.11
C LEU A 126 -8.25 -3.76 14.69
N ASN A 127 -8.43 -2.95 15.68
CA ASN A 127 -9.76 -2.64 16.16
C ASN A 127 -10.39 -1.63 15.18
N GLU A 128 -11.20 -2.12 14.25
CA GLU A 128 -11.87 -1.28 13.22
C GLU A 128 -12.70 -0.18 13.86
N GLY A 129 -13.37 -0.48 14.95
CA GLY A 129 -14.13 0.50 15.72
C GLY A 129 -13.24 1.62 16.26
N ALA A 130 -12.04 1.29 16.75
CA ALA A 130 -11.09 2.30 17.23
C ALA A 130 -10.57 3.17 16.08
N LEU A 131 -10.33 2.58 14.91
CA LEU A 131 -9.89 3.33 13.73
C LEU A 131 -11.00 4.28 13.23
N ILE A 132 -12.23 3.79 13.11
CA ILE A 132 -13.40 4.61 12.71
C ILE A 132 -13.62 5.73 13.71
N ASN A 133 -13.59 5.45 14.99
CA ASN A 133 -13.75 6.47 16.03
C ASN A 133 -12.62 7.51 15.98
N SER A 134 -11.39 7.07 15.71
CA SER A 134 -10.26 7.97 15.57
C SER A 134 -10.40 8.91 14.36
N LEU A 135 -10.89 8.40 13.23
CA LEU A 135 -11.19 9.19 12.04
C LEU A 135 -12.31 10.20 12.31
N ASN A 136 -13.40 9.77 12.95
CA ASN A 136 -14.52 10.64 13.29
C ASN A 136 -14.10 11.76 14.26
N ASN A 137 -13.22 11.47 15.23
CA ASN A 137 -12.71 12.46 16.18
C ASN A 137 -11.90 13.59 15.54
N VAL A 138 -11.28 13.33 14.38
CA VAL A 138 -10.55 14.35 13.60
C VAL A 138 -11.40 14.95 12.45
N GLY A 139 -12.69 14.67 12.44
CA GLY A 139 -13.62 15.21 11.44
C GLY A 139 -13.53 14.56 10.05
N LEU A 140 -12.93 13.37 9.97
CA LEU A 140 -12.85 12.59 8.75
C LEU A 140 -13.91 11.49 8.78
N THR A 141 -14.75 11.44 7.75
CA THR A 141 -15.77 10.40 7.57
C THR A 141 -15.36 9.42 6.49
N ILE A 142 -15.61 8.13 6.74
CA ILE A 142 -15.40 7.10 5.73
C ILE A 142 -16.65 7.06 4.86
N PRO A 143 -16.54 7.18 3.53
CA PRO A 143 -17.68 6.97 2.64
C PRO A 143 -18.17 5.53 2.79
N THR A 144 -19.42 5.38 3.15
CA THR A 144 -20.11 4.09 3.20
C THR A 144 -20.47 3.59 1.81
#